data_a3802136abf1ac600f5b2ff35cd87683
#
_entry.id   a3802136abf1ac600f5b2ff35cd87683
#
_cell.length_a   1.000
_cell.length_b   1.000
_cell.length_c   1.000
_cell.angle_alpha   90.00
_cell.angle_beta   90.00
_cell.angle_gamma   90.00
#
_symmetry.space_group_name_H-M   'P 1'
#
loop_
_entity.id
_entity.type
_entity.pdbx_description
1 polymer ?
#
loop_
_entity_poly.entity_id
_entity_poly.type
_entity_poly.pdbx_seq_one_letter_code
_entity_poly.pdbx_strand_id
1 'polypeptide(L)'
;MKTKRVNLNNSHLDNYMSFMETEEMQLYTKQIRKYKPFTREEEIEAVKKAKSGNQSDFDNFVNHNLLLVVTAARHFMHNGTPLVDLIQYGNIGLTEAARAYIEHPDYYMKNRFNTYAVWYIRKNIVDGMEKDKTIIRPHMVQINSNKIKKVIEKLNVDDTIIDVETISKQIGLSIKDVQTAIMTDHTILSTNMCLDSNNEEHSDTLGDIITGDMNTDKEMMEEDRKKEIKIILSRLNNRERTIVMMRFGIGREYEMEFDTIGEILGIGTERVRKIFKDSMVKLKEHTI
;
A
#
# COMPACT_ATOMS: atom_id res chain seq x y z
N MET A 1 -0.01 -14.57 -24.43
CA MET A 1 0.12 -13.10 -24.60
C MET A 1 0.97 -12.83 -25.82
N LYS A 2 0.40 -12.26 -26.90
CA LYS A 2 1.17 -11.92 -28.10
C LYS A 2 2.04 -10.69 -27.78
N THR A 3 3.34 -10.89 -27.72
CA THR A 3 4.34 -9.81 -27.60
C THR A 3 4.28 -8.97 -28.86
N LYS A 4 3.67 -7.78 -28.80
CA LYS A 4 3.81 -6.78 -29.86
C LYS A 4 5.30 -6.46 -30.02
N ARG A 5 5.87 -6.73 -31.18
CA ARG A 5 7.23 -6.32 -31.55
C ARG A 5 7.31 -4.80 -31.44
N VAL A 6 8.19 -4.32 -30.60
CA VAL A 6 8.47 -2.89 -30.46
C VAL A 6 9.36 -2.50 -31.64
N ASN A 7 8.80 -1.88 -32.68
CA ASN A 7 9.55 -1.32 -33.79
C ASN A 7 10.13 0.06 -33.35
N LEU A 8 11.44 0.14 -33.27
CA LEU A 8 12.20 1.34 -32.94
C LEU A 8 12.41 2.25 -34.16
N ASN A 9 11.35 2.63 -34.87
CA ASN A 9 11.49 3.61 -35.94
C ASN A 9 11.51 5.03 -35.37
N ASN A 10 12.51 5.83 -35.74
CA ASN A 10 12.73 7.21 -35.27
C ASN A 10 11.52 8.14 -35.47
N SER A 11 10.64 7.88 -36.48
CA SER A 11 9.44 8.68 -36.73
C SER A 11 8.39 8.63 -35.61
N HIS A 12 8.41 7.59 -34.79
CA HIS A 12 7.54 7.53 -33.60
C HIS A 12 8.02 8.39 -32.44
N LEU A 13 9.29 8.76 -32.40
CA LEU A 13 9.88 9.57 -31.32
C LEU A 13 9.43 11.04 -31.39
N ASP A 14 9.18 11.57 -32.56
CA ASP A 14 8.82 12.97 -32.72
C ASP A 14 7.39 13.27 -32.26
N ASN A 15 6.45 12.33 -32.46
CA ASN A 15 5.09 12.40 -31.90
C ASN A 15 5.04 12.22 -30.37
N TYR A 16 6.13 11.73 -29.78
CA TYR A 16 6.22 11.45 -28.34
C TYR A 16 6.77 12.60 -27.51
N MET A 17 7.37 13.59 -28.14
CA MET A 17 7.96 14.77 -27.46
C MET A 17 6.92 15.70 -26.89
N SER A 18 5.70 15.72 -27.41
CA SER A 18 4.60 16.54 -26.89
C SER A 18 4.06 16.08 -25.52
N PHE A 19 4.39 14.86 -25.09
CA PHE A 19 3.98 14.31 -23.78
C PHE A 19 5.05 14.43 -22.68
N MET A 20 6.23 14.97 -23.00
CA MET A 20 7.32 15.15 -22.05
C MET A 20 7.34 16.61 -21.57
N GLU A 21 6.47 16.94 -20.63
CA GLU A 21 6.23 18.31 -20.15
C GLU A 21 7.34 18.86 -19.26
N THR A 22 8.31 18.04 -18.77
CA THR A 22 9.39 18.51 -17.93
C THR A 22 10.68 18.76 -18.70
N GLU A 23 11.36 19.90 -18.45
CA GLU A 23 12.65 20.25 -19.06
C GLU A 23 13.70 19.14 -18.87
N GLU A 24 13.69 18.48 -17.74
CA GLU A 24 14.61 17.38 -17.40
C GLU A 24 14.46 16.20 -18.37
N MET A 25 13.22 15.81 -18.70
CA MET A 25 12.96 14.73 -19.64
C MET A 25 13.38 15.08 -21.07
N GLN A 26 13.21 16.33 -21.47
CA GLN A 26 13.67 16.81 -22.77
C GLN A 26 15.21 16.75 -22.88
N LEU A 27 15.91 17.17 -21.83
CA LEU A 27 17.38 17.08 -21.76
C LEU A 27 17.86 15.62 -21.80
N TYR A 28 17.26 14.76 -21.01
CA TYR A 28 17.57 13.33 -20.98
C TYR A 28 17.36 12.67 -22.34
N THR A 29 16.22 12.90 -22.96
CA THR A 29 15.92 12.35 -24.29
C THR A 29 16.88 12.88 -25.36
N LYS A 30 17.26 14.16 -25.30
CA LYS A 30 18.25 14.76 -26.19
C LYS A 30 19.63 14.13 -26.05
N GLN A 31 20.02 13.77 -24.83
CA GLN A 31 21.27 13.06 -24.56
C GLN A 31 21.26 11.64 -25.11
N ILE A 32 20.20 10.89 -24.87
CA ILE A 32 20.06 9.50 -25.34
C ILE A 32 20.04 9.41 -26.86
N ARG A 33 19.43 10.35 -27.56
CA ARG A 33 19.36 10.38 -29.03
C ARG A 33 20.73 10.43 -29.73
N LYS A 34 21.79 10.77 -29.00
CA LYS A 34 23.18 10.72 -29.56
C LYS A 34 23.63 9.29 -29.82
N TYR A 35 23.07 8.31 -29.08
CA TYR A 35 23.40 6.91 -29.20
C TYR A 35 22.41 6.21 -30.12
N LYS A 36 22.85 5.87 -31.33
CA LYS A 36 22.02 5.14 -32.30
C LYS A 36 21.94 3.67 -31.92
N PRO A 37 20.76 3.02 -32.11
CA PRO A 37 20.64 1.58 -31.89
C PRO A 37 21.64 0.80 -32.74
N PHE A 38 22.25 -0.23 -32.17
CA PHE A 38 23.18 -1.11 -32.87
C PHE A 38 22.51 -1.94 -33.97
N THR A 39 23.22 -2.14 -35.08
CA THR A 39 22.94 -3.21 -36.03
C THR A 39 23.26 -4.57 -35.38
N ARG A 40 22.89 -5.69 -36.02
CA ARG A 40 23.17 -7.02 -35.46
C ARG A 40 24.67 -7.30 -35.31
N GLU A 41 25.45 -6.86 -36.28
CA GLU A 41 26.88 -7.07 -36.32
C GLU A 41 27.61 -6.22 -35.26
N GLU A 42 27.25 -4.94 -35.17
CA GLU A 42 27.75 -4.02 -34.15
C GLU A 42 27.38 -4.49 -32.72
N GLU A 43 26.19 -5.02 -32.52
CA GLU A 43 25.74 -5.58 -31.24
C GLU A 43 26.66 -6.72 -30.77
N ILE A 44 26.96 -7.67 -31.67
CA ILE A 44 27.86 -8.79 -31.36
C ILE A 44 29.28 -8.31 -31.06
N GLU A 45 29.77 -7.33 -31.81
CA GLU A 45 31.10 -6.75 -31.60
C GLU A 45 31.17 -5.99 -30.27
N ALA A 46 30.14 -5.18 -29.95
CA ALA A 46 30.05 -4.45 -28.71
C ALA A 46 29.98 -5.39 -27.48
N VAL A 47 29.23 -6.50 -27.57
CA VAL A 47 29.19 -7.54 -26.54
C VAL A 47 30.56 -8.18 -26.32
N LYS A 48 31.28 -8.49 -27.40
CA LYS A 48 32.65 -9.05 -27.29
C LYS A 48 33.61 -8.08 -26.62
N LYS A 49 33.52 -6.77 -26.94
CA LYS A 49 34.33 -5.71 -26.29
C LYS A 49 33.95 -5.58 -24.81
N ALA A 50 32.64 -5.53 -24.48
CA ALA A 50 32.17 -5.43 -23.09
C ALA A 50 32.58 -6.66 -22.25
N LYS A 51 32.71 -7.85 -22.87
CA LYS A 51 33.18 -9.08 -22.19
C LYS A 51 34.65 -8.99 -21.79
N SER A 52 35.46 -8.13 -22.41
CA SER A 52 36.88 -7.95 -22.05
C SER A 52 37.08 -7.33 -20.66
N GLY A 53 36.01 -6.92 -19.98
CA GLY A 53 36.03 -6.40 -18.61
C GLY A 53 36.24 -4.89 -18.51
N ASN A 54 36.28 -4.16 -19.64
CA ASN A 54 36.36 -2.73 -19.62
C ASN A 54 35.00 -2.09 -19.33
N GLN A 55 34.90 -1.35 -18.23
CA GLN A 55 33.67 -0.67 -17.82
C GLN A 55 33.16 0.31 -18.88
N SER A 56 34.07 1.01 -19.58
CA SER A 56 33.69 1.96 -20.63
C SER A 56 32.97 1.30 -21.80
N ASP A 57 33.38 0.09 -22.19
CA ASP A 57 32.73 -0.68 -23.27
C ASP A 57 31.35 -1.20 -22.84
N PHE A 58 31.24 -1.61 -21.57
CA PHE A 58 29.96 -1.97 -20.98
C PHE A 58 28.98 -0.79 -20.95
N ASP A 59 29.42 0.36 -20.46
CA ASP A 59 28.60 1.58 -20.37
C ASP A 59 28.18 2.04 -21.78
N ASN A 60 29.06 1.93 -22.76
CA ASN A 60 28.76 2.23 -24.15
C ASN A 60 27.66 1.29 -24.68
N PHE A 61 27.74 -0.01 -24.39
CA PHE A 61 26.72 -0.98 -24.78
C PHE A 61 25.35 -0.64 -24.14
N VAL A 62 25.32 -0.27 -22.86
CA VAL A 62 24.08 0.13 -22.15
C VAL A 62 23.53 1.42 -22.76
N ASN A 63 24.37 2.44 -23.00
CA ASN A 63 23.95 3.74 -23.52
C ASN A 63 23.23 3.65 -24.88
N HIS A 64 23.68 2.77 -25.78
CA HIS A 64 23.06 2.56 -27.07
C HIS A 64 21.68 1.88 -26.99
N ASN A 65 21.33 1.31 -25.81
CA ASN A 65 20.07 0.63 -25.57
C ASN A 65 19.10 1.41 -24.67
N LEU A 66 19.47 2.60 -24.14
CA LEU A 66 18.62 3.40 -23.23
C LEU A 66 17.28 3.79 -23.86
N LEU A 67 17.21 3.96 -25.18
CA LEU A 67 15.98 4.29 -25.88
C LEU A 67 14.89 3.21 -25.72
N LEU A 68 15.32 1.94 -25.59
CA LEU A 68 14.42 0.82 -25.35
C LEU A 68 13.68 0.97 -24.00
N VAL A 69 14.40 1.48 -22.97
CA VAL A 69 13.82 1.71 -21.65
C VAL A 69 12.73 2.77 -21.70
N VAL A 70 12.97 3.90 -22.35
CA VAL A 70 11.97 4.98 -22.50
C VAL A 70 10.70 4.44 -23.18
N THR A 71 10.87 3.63 -24.23
CA THR A 71 9.73 3.01 -24.94
C THR A 71 8.97 2.05 -24.05
N ALA A 72 9.66 1.25 -23.23
CA ALA A 72 9.03 0.32 -22.30
C ALA A 72 8.33 1.02 -21.14
N ALA A 73 8.96 2.03 -20.51
CA ALA A 73 8.45 2.76 -19.36
C ALA A 73 7.12 3.48 -19.65
N ARG A 74 6.94 3.98 -20.87
CA ARG A 74 5.70 4.65 -21.29
C ARG A 74 4.44 3.82 -21.16
N HIS A 75 4.55 2.51 -21.27
CA HIS A 75 3.39 1.62 -21.09
C HIS A 75 2.87 1.60 -19.65
N PHE A 76 3.63 2.14 -18.70
CA PHE A 76 3.32 2.15 -17.27
C PHE A 76 2.95 3.54 -16.73
N MET A 77 2.90 4.59 -17.58
CA MET A 77 2.64 5.98 -17.17
C MET A 77 1.32 6.19 -16.42
N HIS A 78 0.32 5.33 -16.60
CA HIS A 78 -1.01 5.50 -16.02
C HIS A 78 -1.16 4.98 -14.58
N ASN A 79 -0.06 4.57 -13.96
CA ASN A 79 -0.08 3.92 -12.64
C ASN A 79 0.28 4.86 -11.47
N GLY A 80 0.34 6.18 -11.70
CA GLY A 80 0.59 7.19 -10.66
C GLY A 80 2.08 7.42 -10.31
N THR A 81 3.02 6.63 -10.88
CA THR A 81 4.46 6.84 -10.70
C THR A 81 4.98 7.79 -11.79
N PRO A 82 5.81 8.80 -11.46
CA PRO A 82 6.41 9.70 -12.43
C PRO A 82 7.21 8.95 -13.50
N LEU A 83 7.16 9.43 -14.75
CA LEU A 83 7.87 8.79 -15.87
C LEU A 83 9.38 8.70 -15.64
N VAL A 84 9.96 9.71 -14.99
CA VAL A 84 11.40 9.75 -14.64
C VAL A 84 11.78 8.55 -13.79
N ASP A 85 10.99 8.24 -12.77
CA ASP A 85 11.22 7.11 -11.86
C ASP A 85 11.05 5.77 -12.59
N LEU A 86 10.01 5.64 -13.43
CA LEU A 86 9.81 4.46 -14.27
C LEU A 86 11.00 4.18 -15.18
N ILE A 87 11.60 5.24 -15.75
CA ILE A 87 12.81 5.13 -16.58
C ILE A 87 14.00 4.68 -15.74
N GLN A 88 14.18 5.20 -14.51
CA GLN A 88 15.29 4.78 -13.67
C GLN A 88 15.15 3.29 -13.24
N TYR A 89 13.96 2.85 -12.87
CA TYR A 89 13.72 1.41 -12.63
C TYR A 89 14.01 0.57 -13.88
N GLY A 90 13.61 1.07 -15.05
CA GLY A 90 13.92 0.42 -16.32
C GLY A 90 15.41 0.39 -16.65
N ASN A 91 16.17 1.44 -16.32
CA ASN A 91 17.62 1.51 -16.49
C ASN A 91 18.35 0.49 -15.61
N ILE A 92 17.88 0.27 -14.37
CA ILE A 92 18.38 -0.79 -13.50
C ILE A 92 18.18 -2.14 -14.19
N GLY A 93 16.96 -2.41 -14.68
CA GLY A 93 16.64 -3.64 -15.40
C GLY A 93 17.46 -3.83 -16.70
N LEU A 94 17.72 -2.75 -17.44
CA LEU A 94 18.57 -2.77 -18.63
C LEU A 94 20.01 -3.17 -18.27
N THR A 95 20.54 -2.61 -17.19
CA THR A 95 21.91 -2.89 -16.71
C THR A 95 22.04 -4.35 -16.26
N GLU A 96 21.06 -4.89 -15.53
CA GLU A 96 21.01 -6.31 -15.15
C GLU A 96 20.94 -7.22 -16.37
N ALA A 97 20.07 -6.86 -17.33
CA ALA A 97 19.94 -7.61 -18.59
C ALA A 97 21.24 -7.62 -19.38
N ALA A 98 21.94 -6.47 -19.45
CA ALA A 98 23.22 -6.36 -20.15
C ALA A 98 24.28 -7.25 -19.55
N ARG A 99 24.41 -7.28 -18.23
CA ARG A 99 25.36 -8.15 -17.52
C ARG A 99 25.06 -9.63 -17.82
N ALA A 100 23.81 -10.06 -17.63
CA ALA A 100 23.43 -11.44 -17.87
C ALA A 100 23.59 -11.84 -19.35
N TYR A 101 23.32 -10.94 -20.29
CA TYR A 101 23.43 -11.19 -21.71
C TYR A 101 24.91 -11.37 -22.15
N ILE A 102 25.83 -10.58 -21.62
CA ILE A 102 27.27 -10.63 -21.92
C ILE A 102 27.90 -11.91 -21.35
N GLU A 103 27.44 -12.39 -20.18
CA GLU A 103 27.94 -13.60 -19.54
C GLU A 103 27.59 -14.88 -20.31
N HIS A 104 26.45 -14.88 -21.02
CA HIS A 104 25.91 -16.06 -21.69
C HIS A 104 26.05 -16.00 -23.24
N PRO A 105 27.10 -16.61 -23.83
CA PRO A 105 27.35 -16.58 -25.27
C PRO A 105 26.19 -17.09 -26.12
N ASP A 106 25.48 -18.10 -25.65
CA ASP A 106 24.34 -18.71 -26.36
C ASP A 106 23.20 -17.75 -26.62
N TYR A 107 23.01 -16.77 -25.77
CA TYR A 107 21.95 -15.78 -25.92
C TYR A 107 22.26 -14.76 -27.02
N TYR A 108 23.47 -14.13 -27.02
CA TYR A 108 23.79 -13.11 -28.01
C TYR A 108 24.06 -13.65 -29.41
N MET A 109 24.36 -14.94 -29.52
CA MET A 109 24.50 -15.59 -30.83
C MET A 109 23.15 -15.84 -31.49
N LYS A 110 22.11 -16.20 -30.73
CA LYS A 110 20.81 -16.61 -31.26
C LYS A 110 19.78 -15.48 -31.31
N ASN A 111 19.75 -14.64 -30.28
CA ASN A 111 18.70 -13.63 -30.10
C ASN A 111 19.28 -12.21 -30.10
N ARG A 112 18.41 -11.23 -30.43
CA ARG A 112 18.73 -9.82 -30.25
C ARG A 112 18.63 -9.41 -28.78
N PHE A 113 19.54 -8.53 -28.34
CA PHE A 113 19.52 -8.00 -26.98
C PHE A 113 18.17 -7.37 -26.60
N ASN A 114 17.57 -6.61 -27.50
CA ASN A 114 16.27 -5.95 -27.27
C ASN A 114 15.18 -6.94 -26.84
N THR A 115 15.14 -8.13 -27.44
CA THR A 115 14.15 -9.16 -27.12
C THR A 115 14.36 -9.72 -25.71
N TYR A 116 15.61 -9.84 -25.29
CA TYR A 116 16.00 -10.31 -23.96
C TYR A 116 15.79 -9.24 -22.88
N ALA A 117 16.26 -8.01 -23.15
CA ALA A 117 16.23 -6.91 -22.19
C ALA A 117 14.83 -6.46 -21.79
N VAL A 118 13.84 -6.51 -22.71
CA VAL A 118 12.46 -6.09 -22.43
C VAL A 118 11.87 -6.80 -21.20
N TRP A 119 12.20 -8.06 -20.97
CA TRP A 119 11.71 -8.80 -19.80
C TRP A 119 12.28 -8.27 -18.48
N TYR A 120 13.59 -8.00 -18.44
CA TYR A 120 14.26 -7.43 -17.28
C TYR A 120 13.78 -6.00 -17.00
N ILE A 121 13.67 -5.18 -18.04
CA ILE A 121 13.19 -3.81 -17.94
C ILE A 121 11.77 -3.79 -17.34
N ARG A 122 10.84 -4.58 -17.90
CA ARG A 122 9.46 -4.65 -17.40
C ARG A 122 9.38 -5.17 -15.97
N LYS A 123 10.14 -6.20 -15.64
CA LYS A 123 10.20 -6.75 -14.28
C LYS A 123 10.64 -5.67 -13.30
N ASN A 124 11.77 -5.00 -13.57
CA ASN A 124 12.30 -3.98 -12.66
C ASN A 124 11.39 -2.75 -12.55
N ILE A 125 10.69 -2.35 -13.61
CA ILE A 125 9.68 -1.29 -13.54
C ILE A 125 8.54 -1.69 -12.60
N VAL A 126 7.99 -2.90 -12.75
CA VAL A 126 6.90 -3.37 -11.88
C VAL A 126 7.35 -3.50 -10.44
N ASP A 127 8.51 -4.10 -10.20
CA ASP A 127 9.10 -4.27 -8.86
C ASP A 127 9.39 -2.88 -8.21
N GLY A 128 9.89 -1.91 -9.00
CA GLY A 128 10.12 -0.54 -8.55
C GLY A 128 8.83 0.17 -8.16
N MET A 129 7.82 0.10 -9.02
CA MET A 129 6.49 0.67 -8.75
C MET A 129 5.82 0.09 -7.49
N GLU A 130 6.05 -1.20 -7.22
CA GLU A 130 5.50 -1.84 -6.00
C GLU A 130 6.21 -1.35 -4.73
N LYS A 131 7.53 -1.12 -4.80
CA LYS A 131 8.34 -0.63 -3.68
C LYS A 131 8.13 0.85 -3.37
N ASP A 132 7.76 1.64 -4.37
CA ASP A 132 7.61 3.08 -4.28
C ASP A 132 6.24 3.52 -3.70
N LYS A 133 5.33 2.57 -3.49
CA LYS A 133 4.01 2.85 -2.92
C LYS A 133 4.13 3.23 -1.45
N THR A 134 3.32 4.21 -1.02
CA THR A 134 3.20 4.62 0.39
C THR A 134 2.85 3.44 1.31
N ILE A 135 2.03 2.50 0.83
CA ILE A 135 1.70 1.25 1.51
C ILE A 135 2.22 0.09 0.67
N ILE A 136 3.27 -0.57 1.17
CA ILE A 136 3.85 -1.75 0.52
C ILE A 136 2.96 -2.96 0.83
N ARG A 137 2.47 -3.62 -0.21
CA ARG A 137 1.64 -4.82 -0.10
C ARG A 137 2.47 -6.06 -0.46
N PRO A 138 2.23 -7.22 0.18
CA PRO A 138 2.85 -8.47 -0.25
C PRO A 138 2.55 -8.76 -1.72
N HIS A 139 3.55 -9.22 -2.48
CA HIS A 139 3.43 -9.46 -3.92
C HIS A 139 2.24 -10.39 -4.30
N MET A 140 1.97 -11.41 -3.47
CA MET A 140 0.83 -12.30 -3.68
C MET A 140 -0.53 -11.59 -3.58
N VAL A 141 -0.67 -10.65 -2.64
CA VAL A 141 -1.89 -9.83 -2.49
C VAL A 141 -2.10 -8.96 -3.72
N GLN A 142 -1.04 -8.37 -4.26
CA GLN A 142 -1.07 -7.55 -5.47
C GLN A 142 -1.51 -8.38 -6.71
N ILE A 143 -0.94 -9.58 -6.88
CA ILE A 143 -1.34 -10.50 -7.96
C ILE A 143 -2.81 -10.87 -7.84
N ASN A 144 -3.26 -11.19 -6.63
CA ASN A 144 -4.64 -11.57 -6.36
C ASN A 144 -5.59 -10.40 -6.63
N SER A 145 -5.26 -9.18 -6.17
CA SER A 145 -6.03 -7.97 -6.43
C SER A 145 -6.19 -7.72 -7.94
N ASN A 146 -5.11 -7.85 -8.72
CA ASN A 146 -5.15 -7.68 -10.17
C ASN A 146 -6.02 -8.75 -10.88
N LYS A 147 -6.03 -10.00 -10.37
CA LYS A 147 -6.91 -11.05 -10.88
C LYS A 147 -8.38 -10.76 -10.55
N ILE A 148 -8.64 -10.31 -9.32
CA ILE A 148 -9.99 -9.96 -8.84
C ILE A 148 -10.55 -8.82 -9.67
N LYS A 149 -9.79 -7.73 -9.90
CA LYS A 149 -10.23 -6.60 -10.75
C LYS A 149 -10.66 -7.05 -12.14
N LYS A 150 -9.87 -7.91 -12.79
CA LYS A 150 -10.21 -8.45 -14.12
C LYS A 150 -11.49 -9.29 -14.14
N VAL A 151 -11.81 -9.98 -13.03
CA VAL A 151 -13.04 -10.74 -12.91
C VAL A 151 -14.22 -9.81 -12.66
N ILE A 152 -14.05 -8.82 -11.78
CA ILE A 152 -15.06 -7.80 -11.52
C ILE A 152 -15.40 -7.03 -12.80
N GLU A 153 -14.40 -6.59 -13.57
CA GLU A 153 -14.61 -5.92 -14.86
C GLU A 153 -15.42 -6.76 -15.86
N LYS A 154 -15.20 -8.08 -15.86
CA LYS A 154 -15.95 -9.00 -16.71
C LYS A 154 -17.39 -9.24 -16.23
N LEU A 155 -17.61 -9.24 -14.91
CA LEU A 155 -18.92 -9.51 -14.30
C LEU A 155 -19.78 -8.25 -14.20
N ASN A 156 -19.20 -7.05 -14.10
CA ASN A 156 -19.92 -5.78 -14.05
C ASN A 156 -20.69 -5.45 -15.34
N VAL A 157 -20.52 -6.24 -16.39
CA VAL A 157 -21.32 -6.12 -17.61
C VAL A 157 -22.81 -6.41 -17.36
N ASP A 158 -23.16 -7.11 -16.27
CA ASP A 158 -24.51 -7.60 -15.99
C ASP A 158 -25.20 -6.96 -14.78
N ASP A 159 -24.69 -5.82 -14.22
CA ASP A 159 -25.28 -5.08 -13.05
C ASP A 159 -25.61 -5.97 -11.82
N THR A 160 -24.96 -7.12 -11.67
CA THR A 160 -25.18 -8.03 -10.54
C THR A 160 -24.28 -7.72 -9.36
N ILE A 161 -24.85 -7.76 -8.13
CA ILE A 161 -24.06 -7.67 -6.90
C ILE A 161 -23.13 -8.89 -6.84
N ILE A 162 -21.84 -8.63 -6.97
CA ILE A 162 -20.83 -9.68 -7.03
C ILE A 162 -20.48 -10.11 -5.60
N ASP A 163 -20.84 -11.33 -5.24
CA ASP A 163 -20.51 -11.92 -3.95
C ASP A 163 -19.06 -12.44 -3.93
N VAL A 164 -18.42 -12.33 -2.76
CA VAL A 164 -17.05 -12.80 -2.52
C VAL A 164 -16.91 -14.30 -2.85
N GLU A 165 -17.93 -15.10 -2.59
CA GLU A 165 -17.94 -16.53 -2.90
C GLU A 165 -17.88 -16.80 -4.39
N THR A 166 -18.58 -16.01 -5.20
CA THR A 166 -18.57 -16.13 -6.66
C THR A 166 -17.20 -15.83 -7.24
N ILE A 167 -16.53 -14.76 -6.73
CA ILE A 167 -15.16 -14.42 -7.11
C ILE A 167 -14.19 -15.54 -6.71
N SER A 168 -14.32 -16.06 -5.49
CA SER A 168 -13.49 -17.15 -4.96
C SER A 168 -13.56 -18.38 -5.86
N LYS A 169 -14.76 -18.80 -6.26
CA LYS A 169 -14.98 -19.95 -7.15
C LYS A 169 -14.41 -19.75 -8.56
N GLN A 170 -14.52 -18.54 -9.11
CA GLN A 170 -14.03 -18.28 -10.47
C GLN A 170 -12.49 -18.18 -10.56
N ILE A 171 -11.85 -17.68 -9.52
CA ILE A 171 -10.39 -17.47 -9.50
C ILE A 171 -9.67 -18.68 -8.89
N GLY A 172 -10.35 -19.49 -8.08
CA GLY A 172 -9.77 -20.62 -7.34
C GLY A 172 -8.93 -20.17 -6.13
N LEU A 173 -9.27 -19.01 -5.54
CA LEU A 173 -8.64 -18.48 -4.33
C LEU A 173 -9.50 -18.76 -3.09
N SER A 174 -8.88 -18.80 -1.90
CA SER A 174 -9.65 -18.90 -0.66
C SER A 174 -10.48 -17.62 -0.42
N ILE A 175 -11.61 -17.75 0.28
CA ILE A 175 -12.48 -16.61 0.63
C ILE A 175 -11.67 -15.55 1.41
N LYS A 176 -10.79 -15.99 2.32
CA LYS A 176 -9.91 -15.10 3.09
C LYS A 176 -8.95 -14.30 2.21
N ASP A 177 -8.34 -14.93 1.20
CA ASP A 177 -7.41 -14.25 0.29
C ASP A 177 -8.14 -13.20 -0.57
N VAL A 178 -9.37 -13.52 -1.00
CA VAL A 178 -10.22 -12.56 -1.73
C VAL A 178 -10.61 -11.40 -0.85
N GLN A 179 -11.06 -11.63 0.38
CA GLN A 179 -11.38 -10.57 1.34
C GLN A 179 -10.16 -9.69 1.66
N THR A 180 -9.01 -10.31 1.93
CA THR A 180 -7.77 -9.58 2.19
C THR A 180 -7.39 -8.71 0.99
N ALA A 181 -7.47 -9.24 -0.23
CA ALA A 181 -7.14 -8.50 -1.43
C ALA A 181 -8.08 -7.31 -1.69
N ILE A 182 -9.38 -7.48 -1.43
CA ILE A 182 -10.37 -6.40 -1.54
C ILE A 182 -10.15 -5.35 -0.46
N MET A 183 -9.96 -5.75 0.80
CA MET A 183 -9.74 -4.84 1.93
C MET A 183 -8.44 -4.04 1.81
N THR A 184 -7.43 -4.57 1.14
CA THR A 184 -6.15 -3.88 0.95
C THR A 184 -6.09 -3.01 -0.30
N ASP A 185 -7.07 -3.11 -1.19
CA ASP A 185 -7.09 -2.38 -2.47
C ASP A 185 -7.77 -1.00 -2.34
N HIS A 186 -7.36 -0.23 -1.34
CA HIS A 186 -7.85 1.13 -1.16
C HIS A 186 -6.97 2.15 -1.88
N THR A 187 -7.61 3.16 -2.46
CA THR A 187 -6.95 4.33 -3.02
C THR A 187 -6.50 5.23 -1.88
N ILE A 188 -5.24 5.65 -1.91
CA ILE A 188 -4.69 6.60 -0.95
C ILE A 188 -5.03 7.99 -1.46
N LEU A 189 -5.70 8.79 -0.62
CA LEU A 189 -5.99 10.19 -0.89
C LEU A 189 -5.00 11.09 -0.16
N SER A 190 -4.65 12.22 -0.76
CA SER A 190 -3.85 13.24 -0.10
C SER A 190 -4.70 14.01 0.89
N THR A 191 -4.22 14.21 2.12
CA THR A 191 -4.87 15.09 3.10
C THR A 191 -4.89 16.55 2.64
N ASN A 192 -3.97 16.94 1.76
CA ASN A 192 -3.90 18.28 1.17
C ASN A 192 -4.80 18.43 -0.08
N MET A 193 -5.62 17.44 -0.38
CA MET A 193 -6.57 17.51 -1.49
C MET A 193 -7.63 18.58 -1.17
N CYS A 194 -7.74 19.59 -2.05
CA CYS A 194 -8.77 20.62 -1.94
C CYS A 194 -10.16 20.02 -2.22
N LEU A 195 -11.14 20.40 -1.42
CA LEU A 195 -12.52 19.90 -1.54
C LEU A 195 -13.34 20.66 -2.59
N ASP A 196 -13.07 21.95 -2.77
CA ASP A 196 -13.69 22.78 -3.79
C ASP A 196 -12.73 23.04 -4.95
N SER A 197 -13.04 22.47 -6.10
CA SER A 197 -12.27 22.68 -7.34
C SER A 197 -12.41 24.07 -7.98
N ASN A 198 -13.30 24.92 -7.47
CA ASN A 198 -13.61 26.23 -8.06
C ASN A 198 -12.89 27.41 -7.39
N ASN A 199 -12.30 27.23 -6.20
CA ASN A 199 -11.58 28.27 -5.46
C ASN A 199 -10.32 27.69 -4.80
N GLU A 200 -9.23 27.59 -5.54
CA GLU A 200 -7.96 27.04 -5.03
C GLU A 200 -7.31 27.88 -3.91
N GLU A 201 -7.58 29.19 -3.85
CA GLU A 201 -6.94 30.09 -2.88
C GLU A 201 -7.54 30.06 -1.47
N HIS A 202 -8.77 29.52 -1.28
CA HIS A 202 -9.47 29.52 0.01
C HIS A 202 -10.30 28.24 0.25
N SER A 203 -9.98 27.13 -0.41
CA SER A 203 -10.71 25.87 -0.20
C SER A 203 -10.11 25.08 0.99
N ASP A 204 -11.01 24.61 1.85
CA ASP A 204 -10.64 23.68 2.92
C ASP A 204 -10.04 22.41 2.32
N THR A 205 -9.00 21.89 2.96
CA THR A 205 -8.39 20.63 2.56
C THR A 205 -9.10 19.46 3.24
N LEU A 206 -8.92 18.25 2.69
CA LEU A 206 -9.44 17.02 3.32
C LEU A 206 -8.91 16.87 4.77
N GLY A 207 -7.67 17.34 5.02
CA GLY A 207 -7.05 17.31 6.34
C GLY A 207 -7.73 18.21 7.37
N ASP A 208 -8.33 19.33 6.94
CA ASP A 208 -9.01 20.28 7.82
C ASP A 208 -10.35 19.74 8.34
N ILE A 209 -10.97 18.81 7.60
CA ILE A 209 -12.25 18.19 7.98
C ILE A 209 -12.04 16.95 8.86
N ILE A 210 -10.89 16.25 8.75
CA ILE A 210 -10.63 15.07 9.55
C ILE A 210 -10.41 15.48 11.00
N THR A 211 -11.40 15.20 11.84
CA THR A 211 -11.29 15.43 13.28
C THR A 211 -10.39 14.36 13.92
N GLY A 212 -9.44 14.80 14.74
CA GLY A 212 -8.66 13.88 15.56
C GLY A 212 -9.49 13.28 16.70
N ASP A 213 -9.08 12.10 17.19
CA ASP A 213 -9.73 11.42 18.31
C ASP A 213 -9.50 12.13 19.65
N MET A 214 -8.55 13.06 19.73
CA MET A 214 -8.26 13.84 20.92
C MET A 214 -9.33 14.93 21.12
N ASN A 215 -10.31 14.62 21.93
CA ASN A 215 -11.31 15.58 22.39
C ASN A 215 -11.02 15.91 23.86
N THR A 216 -10.46 17.09 24.07
CA THR A 216 -10.10 17.57 25.42
C THR A 216 -11.30 17.57 26.38
N ASP A 217 -12.49 17.86 25.85
CA ASP A 217 -13.72 17.84 26.63
C ASP A 217 -14.08 16.42 27.10
N LYS A 218 -13.85 15.39 26.26
CA LYS A 218 -14.08 14.00 26.68
C LYS A 218 -13.16 13.57 27.80
N GLU A 219 -11.87 13.88 27.71
CA GLU A 219 -10.89 13.54 28.74
C GLU A 219 -11.27 14.23 30.07
N MET A 220 -11.62 15.51 30.02
CA MET A 220 -12.06 16.26 31.18
C MET A 220 -13.35 15.71 31.79
N MET A 221 -14.34 15.38 30.94
CA MET A 221 -15.59 14.75 31.37
C MET A 221 -15.36 13.37 32.00
N GLU A 222 -14.42 12.58 31.48
CA GLU A 222 -14.06 11.28 32.07
C GLU A 222 -13.36 11.44 33.42
N GLU A 223 -12.47 12.42 33.54
CA GLU A 223 -11.83 12.72 34.83
C GLU A 223 -12.86 13.18 35.88
N ASP A 224 -13.78 14.04 35.52
CA ASP A 224 -14.82 14.51 36.41
C ASP A 224 -15.78 13.36 36.80
N ARG A 225 -16.17 12.50 35.88
CA ARG A 225 -16.92 11.27 36.20
C ARG A 225 -16.15 10.37 37.19
N LYS A 226 -14.83 10.22 37.03
CA LYS A 226 -13.99 9.44 37.93
C LYS A 226 -13.95 10.09 39.34
N LYS A 227 -13.92 11.43 39.42
CA LYS A 227 -14.00 12.17 40.72
C LYS A 227 -15.35 11.98 41.39
N GLU A 228 -16.45 12.12 40.62
CA GLU A 228 -17.82 11.90 41.14
C GLU A 228 -18.00 10.48 41.66
N ILE A 229 -17.55 9.45 40.91
CA ILE A 229 -17.61 8.05 41.35
C ILE A 229 -16.84 7.87 42.67
N LYS A 230 -15.65 8.49 42.82
CA LYS A 230 -14.89 8.43 44.09
C LYS A 230 -15.63 9.07 45.25
N ILE A 231 -16.29 10.21 45.02
CA ILE A 231 -17.09 10.90 46.04
C ILE A 231 -18.28 10.03 46.46
N ILE A 232 -19.00 9.46 45.51
CA ILE A 232 -20.14 8.58 45.76
C ILE A 232 -19.70 7.32 46.52
N LEU A 233 -18.60 6.69 46.14
CA LEU A 233 -18.06 5.53 46.84
C LEU A 233 -17.54 5.85 48.22
N SER A 234 -17.12 7.10 48.51
CA SER A 234 -16.65 7.49 49.83
C SER A 234 -17.74 7.47 50.89
N ARG A 235 -19.00 7.54 50.48
CA ARG A 235 -20.18 7.51 51.39
C ARG A 235 -20.55 6.10 51.88
N LEU A 236 -19.97 5.06 51.25
CA LEU A 236 -20.17 3.68 51.62
C LEU A 236 -19.18 3.24 52.68
N ASN A 237 -19.61 2.30 53.57
CA ASN A 237 -18.69 1.67 54.50
C ASN A 237 -17.59 0.89 53.77
N ASN A 238 -16.43 0.67 54.37
CA ASN A 238 -15.31 -0.01 53.74
C ASN A 238 -15.69 -1.37 53.12
N ARG A 239 -16.52 -2.17 53.78
CA ARG A 239 -16.97 -3.46 53.25
C ARG A 239 -17.89 -3.29 52.04
N GLU A 240 -18.88 -2.41 52.15
CA GLU A 240 -19.81 -2.07 51.07
C GLU A 240 -19.06 -1.55 49.81
N ARG A 241 -18.15 -0.63 50.03
CA ARG A 241 -17.29 -0.07 48.97
C ARG A 241 -16.49 -1.15 48.28
N THR A 242 -15.83 -2.05 49.00
CA THR A 242 -15.04 -3.12 48.44
C THR A 242 -15.86 -4.04 47.57
N ILE A 243 -17.08 -4.44 48.04
CA ILE A 243 -17.98 -5.30 47.26
C ILE A 243 -18.44 -4.62 45.96
N VAL A 244 -18.82 -3.35 46.02
CA VAL A 244 -19.22 -2.57 44.84
C VAL A 244 -18.05 -2.40 43.87
N MET A 245 -16.86 -2.04 44.38
CA MET A 245 -15.66 -1.90 43.52
C MET A 245 -15.27 -3.22 42.84
N MET A 246 -15.35 -4.36 43.53
CA MET A 246 -15.05 -5.67 42.98
C MET A 246 -16.08 -6.07 41.92
N ARG A 247 -17.36 -5.82 42.17
CA ARG A 247 -18.44 -6.17 41.25
C ARG A 247 -18.38 -5.39 39.95
N PHE A 248 -18.04 -4.11 39.97
CA PHE A 248 -17.94 -3.24 38.78
C PHE A 248 -16.52 -3.13 38.24
N GLY A 249 -15.54 -3.84 38.77
CA GLY A 249 -14.15 -3.77 38.30
C GLY A 249 -13.49 -2.41 38.51
N ILE A 250 -14.00 -1.56 39.44
CA ILE A 250 -13.44 -0.22 39.64
C ILE A 250 -12.04 -0.31 40.28
N GLY A 251 -11.03 0.07 39.50
CA GLY A 251 -9.62 -0.04 39.89
C GLY A 251 -8.99 -1.43 39.73
N ARG A 252 -9.65 -2.32 38.99
CA ARG A 252 -9.17 -3.66 38.59
C ARG A 252 -9.41 -3.89 37.09
N GLU A 253 -8.77 -4.91 36.52
CA GLU A 253 -8.89 -5.26 35.11
C GLU A 253 -10.22 -5.91 34.74
N TYR A 254 -10.89 -6.61 35.69
CA TYR A 254 -12.09 -7.42 35.43
C TYR A 254 -13.17 -7.21 36.48
N GLU A 255 -14.43 -7.32 36.06
CA GLU A 255 -15.59 -7.45 36.93
C GLU A 255 -15.60 -8.84 37.59
N MET A 256 -16.01 -8.92 38.88
CA MET A 256 -16.06 -10.18 39.60
C MET A 256 -17.49 -10.62 39.89
N GLU A 257 -17.75 -11.93 39.86
CA GLU A 257 -19.01 -12.49 40.24
C GLU A 257 -19.16 -12.54 41.75
N PHE A 258 -20.44 -12.58 42.25
CA PHE A 258 -20.71 -12.56 43.68
C PHE A 258 -20.12 -13.76 44.44
N ASP A 259 -20.00 -14.91 43.76
CA ASP A 259 -19.41 -16.13 44.34
C ASP A 259 -17.91 -15.93 44.59
N THR A 260 -17.19 -15.41 43.61
CA THR A 260 -15.76 -15.09 43.72
C THR A 260 -15.49 -14.01 44.76
N ILE A 261 -16.36 -12.97 44.83
CA ILE A 261 -16.27 -11.95 45.88
C ILE A 261 -16.52 -12.56 47.27
N GLY A 262 -17.44 -13.48 47.38
CA GLY A 262 -17.73 -14.22 48.62
C GLY A 262 -16.51 -15.02 49.11
N GLU A 263 -15.85 -15.75 48.21
CA GLU A 263 -14.63 -16.51 48.53
C GLU A 263 -13.50 -15.60 49.02
N ILE A 264 -13.27 -14.49 48.30
CA ILE A 264 -12.18 -13.53 48.67
C ILE A 264 -12.43 -12.87 50.05
N LEU A 265 -13.68 -12.55 50.36
CA LEU A 265 -14.05 -11.88 51.60
C LEU A 265 -14.39 -12.83 52.75
N GLY A 266 -14.43 -14.15 52.49
CA GLY A 266 -14.83 -15.18 53.47
C GLY A 266 -16.29 -15.08 53.94
N ILE A 267 -17.20 -14.68 53.04
CA ILE A 267 -18.60 -14.44 53.32
C ILE A 267 -19.47 -15.23 52.34
N GLY A 268 -20.59 -15.77 52.79
CA GLY A 268 -21.51 -16.48 51.89
C GLY A 268 -22.06 -15.57 50.78
N THR A 269 -22.21 -16.11 49.59
CA THR A 269 -22.65 -15.40 48.35
C THR A 269 -23.97 -14.64 48.53
N GLU A 270 -24.94 -15.22 49.23
CA GLU A 270 -26.22 -14.54 49.52
C GLU A 270 -26.03 -13.29 50.38
N ARG A 271 -25.10 -13.32 51.31
CA ARG A 271 -24.78 -12.16 52.14
C ARG A 271 -24.09 -11.06 51.33
N VAL A 272 -23.23 -11.42 50.40
CA VAL A 272 -22.62 -10.47 49.44
C VAL A 272 -23.69 -9.80 48.59
N ARG A 273 -24.63 -10.56 48.03
CA ARG A 273 -25.77 -10.04 47.24
C ARG A 273 -26.62 -9.06 48.03
N LYS A 274 -26.92 -9.39 49.31
CA LYS A 274 -27.70 -8.53 50.16
C LYS A 274 -26.96 -7.20 50.44
N ILE A 275 -25.68 -7.27 50.81
CA ILE A 275 -24.87 -6.08 51.07
C ILE A 275 -24.77 -5.21 49.80
N PHE A 276 -24.56 -5.83 48.64
CA PHE A 276 -24.53 -5.13 47.36
C PHE A 276 -25.84 -4.40 47.07
N LYS A 277 -26.99 -5.09 47.26
CA LYS A 277 -28.32 -4.51 47.04
C LYS A 277 -28.57 -3.32 47.99
N ASP A 278 -28.25 -3.48 49.26
CA ASP A 278 -28.38 -2.41 50.27
C ASP A 278 -27.46 -1.21 49.96
N SER A 279 -26.25 -1.49 49.47
CA SER A 279 -25.29 -0.46 49.02
C SER A 279 -25.83 0.32 47.83
N MET A 280 -26.43 -0.38 46.85
CA MET A 280 -27.03 0.26 45.67
C MET A 280 -28.23 1.13 46.00
N VAL A 281 -29.04 0.75 47.02
CA VAL A 281 -30.13 1.61 47.51
C VAL A 281 -29.59 2.89 48.12
N LYS A 282 -28.60 2.78 49.00
CA LYS A 282 -27.92 3.95 49.58
C LYS A 282 -27.34 4.90 48.55
N LEU A 283 -26.74 4.34 47.48
CA LEU A 283 -26.19 5.16 46.39
C LEU A 283 -27.28 5.88 45.59
N LYS A 284 -28.44 5.22 45.34
CA LYS A 284 -29.57 5.84 44.65
C LYS A 284 -30.21 6.99 45.42
N GLU A 285 -30.34 6.87 46.73
CA GLU A 285 -30.92 7.92 47.58
C GLU A 285 -30.11 9.20 47.61
N HIS A 286 -28.87 9.14 47.15
CA HIS A 286 -27.94 10.27 47.15
C HIS A 286 -27.58 10.81 45.74
N THR A 287 -28.23 10.26 44.69
CA THR A 287 -27.99 10.70 43.30
C THR A 287 -29.10 11.63 42.78
N ILE A 288 -30.02 12.07 43.62
CA ILE A 288 -31.08 13.07 43.36
C ILE A 288 -30.62 14.44 43.78
#